data_c71bfda21f9f60721c45c8840026aac6
#
_entry.id   c71bfda21f9f60721c45c8840026aac6
#
_cell.length_a   1.000
_cell.length_b   1.000
_cell.length_c   1.000
_cell.angle_alpha   90.00
_cell.angle_beta   90.00
_cell.angle_gamma   90.00
#
_symmetry.space_group_name_H-M   'P 1'
#
loop_
_entity.id
_entity.type
_entity.pdbx_description
1 polymer ?
#
loop_
_entity_poly.entity_id
_entity_poly.type
_entity_poly.pdbx_seq_one_letter_code
_entity_poly.pdbx_strand_id
1 'polypeptide(L)'
;PNWTDLNPRMGAAYDLFGNGRTAIRASFGRYVIDTSTEIAQSINPIFANSTVNRTWGDSTFGAGDPRTGNFVPDCDLRNPLTNGECGAWDNQNFGTPAVRARYSSDVVTGFGNRGYLWDLATEVQQELGSKLSVRVGYYRNWDGNLTVTDNLEVRPSDFSPYCVTAPTDPRLPNGGGYEICGLYNESRAVFGRSNTVVEKASKFGEQERVSDFIAINLTSRFGNGIQLGGGLDTGRTVSDRCYVVDNPGHLTFDYTTPTAPTYCRIDTPFSAQTQIKLFGAYPLPYAFMVSGVLQNLSGPQIRAVWAAPNSAIAPSLGRNLSACPSDTGPCAATLNIPLVRPQTVFEDRRTQLDVRGSRRFKLGSRDS
;
A
#
# COMPACT_ATOMS: atom_id res chain seq x y z
N PRO A 1 -15.57 9.01 -18.91
CA PRO A 1 -14.51 10.01 -18.68
C PRO A 1 -14.16 10.75 -19.96
N ASN A 2 -13.85 12.03 -19.84
CA ASN A 2 -13.41 12.87 -20.97
C ASN A 2 -12.26 13.78 -20.50
N TRP A 3 -11.04 13.25 -20.53
CA TRP A 3 -9.85 13.96 -20.12
C TRP A 3 -9.05 14.47 -21.29
N THR A 4 -8.45 15.62 -21.10
CA THR A 4 -7.38 16.15 -21.94
C THR A 4 -6.17 16.40 -21.06
N ASP A 5 -5.03 15.77 -21.38
CA ASP A 5 -3.82 15.85 -20.56
C ASP A 5 -2.63 16.28 -21.39
N LEU A 6 -1.80 17.15 -20.82
CA LEU A 6 -0.46 17.43 -21.32
C LEU A 6 0.55 16.65 -20.48
N ASN A 7 1.31 15.77 -21.12
CA ASN A 7 2.30 14.92 -20.46
C ASN A 7 3.70 15.23 -21.02
N PRO A 8 4.32 16.35 -20.61
CA PRO A 8 5.65 16.71 -21.08
C PRO A 8 6.67 15.68 -20.62
N ARG A 9 7.60 15.35 -21.49
CA ARG A 9 8.75 14.51 -21.20
C ARG A 9 9.97 15.18 -21.82
N MET A 10 10.95 15.46 -20.98
CA MET A 10 12.17 16.16 -21.36
C MET A 10 13.37 15.37 -20.88
N GLY A 11 14.43 15.37 -21.65
CA GLY A 11 15.68 14.74 -21.25
C GLY A 11 16.86 15.45 -21.89
N ALA A 12 17.96 15.49 -21.17
CA ALA A 12 19.22 16.02 -21.66
C ALA A 12 20.36 15.10 -21.24
N ALA A 13 21.37 14.99 -22.10
CA ALA A 13 22.64 14.35 -21.79
C ALA A 13 23.76 15.28 -22.23
N TYR A 14 24.72 15.49 -21.35
CA TYR A 14 25.83 16.40 -21.61
C TYR A 14 27.16 15.75 -21.21
N ASP A 15 28.12 15.74 -22.15
CA ASP A 15 29.50 15.36 -21.86
C ASP A 15 30.22 16.57 -21.26
N LEU A 16 30.48 16.51 -19.95
CA LEU A 16 30.96 17.64 -19.15
C LEU A 16 32.31 18.19 -19.65
N PHE A 17 33.18 17.32 -20.15
CA PHE A 17 34.54 17.69 -20.58
C PHE A 17 34.78 17.46 -22.07
N GLY A 18 33.79 17.03 -22.83
CA GLY A 18 33.92 16.77 -24.28
C GLY A 18 34.82 15.58 -24.61
N ASN A 19 35.12 14.71 -23.66
CA ASN A 19 36.02 13.58 -23.81
C ASN A 19 35.37 12.19 -23.69
N GLY A 20 34.04 12.16 -23.59
CA GLY A 20 33.24 10.94 -23.48
C GLY A 20 33.30 10.24 -22.12
N ARG A 21 34.02 10.78 -21.13
CA ARG A 21 34.29 10.11 -19.85
C ARG A 21 33.34 10.51 -18.74
N THR A 22 32.82 11.74 -18.81
CA THR A 22 31.92 12.27 -17.76
C THR A 22 30.64 12.76 -18.41
N ALA A 23 29.55 12.03 -18.21
CA ALA A 23 28.24 12.41 -18.71
C ALA A 23 27.29 12.76 -17.59
N ILE A 24 26.64 13.91 -17.69
CA ILE A 24 25.50 14.28 -16.85
C ILE A 24 24.25 14.03 -17.65
N ARG A 25 23.27 13.36 -17.04
CA ARG A 25 21.96 13.09 -17.63
C ARG A 25 20.88 13.62 -16.71
N ALA A 26 19.86 14.22 -17.27
CA ALA A 26 18.68 14.62 -16.54
C ALA A 26 17.43 14.27 -17.36
N SER A 27 16.41 13.77 -16.72
CA SER A 27 15.09 13.58 -17.30
C SER A 27 14.01 14.06 -16.35
N PHE A 28 12.96 14.63 -16.92
CA PHE A 28 11.81 15.13 -16.20
C PHE A 28 10.54 14.83 -17.01
N GLY A 29 9.57 14.18 -16.41
CA GLY A 29 8.38 13.78 -17.14
C GLY A 29 7.13 13.72 -16.25
N ARG A 30 5.99 13.99 -16.88
CA ARG A 30 4.67 13.77 -16.28
C ARG A 30 4.03 12.53 -16.89
N TYR A 31 3.48 11.69 -16.05
CA TYR A 31 2.79 10.47 -16.42
C TYR A 31 1.41 10.45 -15.77
N VAL A 32 0.36 10.24 -16.56
CA VAL A 32 -0.99 10.10 -16.01
C VAL A 32 -1.22 8.67 -15.52
N ILE A 33 -1.99 8.56 -14.45
CA ILE A 33 -2.37 7.26 -13.89
C ILE A 33 -3.36 6.58 -14.86
N ASP A 34 -3.10 5.31 -15.17
CA ASP A 34 -4.05 4.47 -15.89
C ASP A 34 -5.21 4.09 -14.98
N THR A 35 -6.43 4.29 -15.46
CA THR A 35 -7.65 3.95 -14.72
C THR A 35 -8.32 2.66 -15.19
N SER A 36 -7.77 2.03 -16.24
CA SER A 36 -8.22 0.72 -16.74
C SER A 36 -9.75 0.57 -16.77
N THR A 37 -10.28 -0.51 -16.24
CA THR A 37 -11.72 -0.83 -16.15
C THR A 37 -12.36 -0.39 -14.82
N GLU A 38 -11.59 0.18 -13.90
CA GLU A 38 -12.03 0.46 -12.53
C GLU A 38 -13.29 1.35 -12.47
N ILE A 39 -13.30 2.43 -13.25
CA ILE A 39 -14.47 3.33 -13.32
C ILE A 39 -15.69 2.58 -13.81
N ALA A 40 -15.56 1.79 -14.89
CA ALA A 40 -16.67 1.03 -15.45
C ALA A 40 -17.22 -0.01 -14.46
N GLN A 41 -16.36 -0.66 -13.69
CA GLN A 41 -16.75 -1.60 -12.64
C GLN A 41 -17.45 -0.90 -11.48
N SER A 42 -16.96 0.25 -11.06
CA SER A 42 -17.54 1.01 -9.94
C SER A 42 -18.92 1.55 -10.22
N ILE A 43 -19.21 1.93 -11.48
CA ILE A 43 -20.52 2.43 -11.90
C ILE A 43 -21.48 1.32 -12.37
N ASN A 44 -21.03 0.07 -12.47
CA ASN A 44 -21.87 -1.04 -12.86
C ASN A 44 -22.52 -1.69 -11.62
N PRO A 45 -23.85 -1.59 -11.44
CA PRO A 45 -24.51 -2.07 -10.23
C PRO A 45 -24.41 -3.60 -10.06
N ILE A 46 -24.25 -4.37 -11.13
CA ILE A 46 -24.10 -5.83 -11.05
C ILE A 46 -22.81 -6.21 -10.31
N PHE A 47 -21.72 -5.46 -10.53
CA PHE A 47 -20.44 -5.70 -9.85
C PHE A 47 -20.36 -5.02 -8.49
N ALA A 48 -21.00 -3.87 -8.34
CA ALA A 48 -20.87 -3.01 -7.19
C ALA A 48 -21.45 -3.63 -5.90
N ASN A 49 -22.57 -4.32 -6.02
CA ASN A 49 -23.38 -4.82 -4.90
C ASN A 49 -23.57 -6.33 -4.95
N SER A 50 -22.54 -7.07 -5.39
CA SER A 50 -22.56 -8.52 -5.57
C SER A 50 -22.31 -9.31 -4.28
N THR A 51 -21.79 -8.67 -3.23
CA THR A 51 -21.45 -9.30 -1.95
C THR A 51 -21.87 -8.43 -0.79
N VAL A 52 -22.19 -9.07 0.33
CA VAL A 52 -22.49 -8.44 1.61
C VAL A 52 -21.96 -9.32 2.73
N ASN A 53 -21.46 -8.69 3.78
CA ASN A 53 -21.07 -9.38 5.01
C ASN A 53 -21.94 -8.92 6.17
N ARG A 54 -22.03 -9.75 7.19
CA ARG A 54 -22.68 -9.42 8.45
C ARG A 54 -22.00 -10.16 9.59
N THR A 55 -22.06 -9.60 10.77
CA THR A 55 -21.65 -10.28 11.99
C THR A 55 -22.68 -11.30 12.39
N TRP A 56 -22.23 -12.37 13.05
CA TRP A 56 -23.06 -13.41 13.62
C TRP A 56 -22.45 -13.87 14.97
N GLY A 57 -23.30 -14.14 15.93
CA GLY A 57 -22.86 -14.59 17.25
C GLY A 57 -23.80 -15.60 17.85
N ASP A 58 -23.34 -16.84 18.00
CA ASP A 58 -24.04 -18.02 18.45
C ASP A 58 -24.33 -18.05 19.98
N SER A 59 -24.28 -16.89 20.63
CA SER A 59 -24.56 -16.72 22.07
C SER A 59 -25.64 -15.68 22.37
N THR A 60 -26.31 -15.19 21.32
CA THR A 60 -27.25 -14.07 21.43
C THR A 60 -28.48 -14.38 22.27
N PHE A 61 -28.95 -15.63 22.26
CA PHE A 61 -30.16 -16.03 22.97
C PHE A 61 -29.94 -16.44 24.44
N GLY A 62 -28.69 -16.54 24.86
CA GLY A 62 -28.30 -16.87 26.24
C GLY A 62 -28.24 -18.37 26.51
N ALA A 63 -27.81 -18.70 27.74
CA ALA A 63 -27.59 -20.09 28.15
C ALA A 63 -28.93 -20.84 28.29
N GLY A 64 -29.00 -22.05 27.74
CA GLY A 64 -30.17 -22.92 27.79
C GLY A 64 -31.16 -22.77 26.61
N ASP A 65 -30.99 -21.79 25.77
CA ASP A 65 -31.73 -21.72 24.48
C ASP A 65 -31.10 -22.73 23.50
N PRO A 66 -31.91 -23.56 22.82
CA PRO A 66 -31.40 -24.57 21.87
C PRO A 66 -30.68 -23.99 20.65
N ARG A 67 -30.85 -22.69 20.40
CA ARG A 67 -30.14 -21.96 19.36
C ARG A 67 -28.74 -21.55 19.77
N THR A 68 -28.45 -21.47 21.07
CA THR A 68 -27.13 -21.09 21.57
C THR A 68 -26.15 -22.26 21.47
N GLY A 69 -25.05 -22.08 20.76
CA GLY A 69 -24.02 -23.10 20.59
C GLY A 69 -24.33 -24.15 19.54
N ASN A 70 -25.34 -23.94 18.67
CA ASN A 70 -25.74 -24.87 17.63
C ASN A 70 -24.93 -24.74 16.33
N PHE A 71 -24.10 -23.70 16.22
CA PHE A 71 -23.28 -23.35 15.04
C PHE A 71 -24.11 -23.12 13.74
N VAL A 72 -25.35 -22.70 13.91
CA VAL A 72 -26.24 -22.31 12.81
C VAL A 72 -26.69 -20.87 13.03
N PRO A 73 -26.63 -19.98 12.01
CA PRO A 73 -27.14 -18.62 12.15
C PRO A 73 -28.68 -18.62 12.29
N ASP A 74 -29.18 -18.46 13.49
CA ASP A 74 -30.61 -18.38 13.78
C ASP A 74 -31.16 -16.98 13.49
N CYS A 75 -31.20 -16.61 12.21
CA CYS A 75 -31.64 -15.32 11.74
C CYS A 75 -32.18 -15.39 10.31
N ASP A 76 -32.95 -14.39 9.89
CA ASP A 76 -33.30 -14.20 8.48
C ASP A 76 -32.13 -13.55 7.75
N LEU A 77 -31.39 -14.34 6.96
CA LEU A 77 -30.21 -13.88 6.20
C LEU A 77 -30.56 -12.86 5.10
N ARG A 78 -31.85 -12.77 4.69
CA ARG A 78 -32.33 -11.83 3.66
C ARG A 78 -32.75 -10.48 4.22
N ASN A 79 -32.93 -10.39 5.52
CA ASN A 79 -33.28 -9.13 6.16
C ASN A 79 -31.98 -8.27 6.33
N PRO A 80 -31.88 -7.08 5.73
CA PRO A 80 -30.72 -6.22 5.83
C PRO A 80 -30.47 -5.68 7.23
N LEU A 81 -31.49 -5.69 8.08
CA LEU A 81 -31.39 -5.19 9.44
C LEU A 81 -30.93 -6.30 10.40
N THR A 82 -30.49 -5.91 11.57
CA THR A 82 -30.22 -6.81 12.67
C THR A 82 -31.45 -7.64 13.02
N ASN A 83 -31.28 -8.96 13.07
CA ASN A 83 -32.34 -9.87 13.48
C ASN A 83 -31.76 -11.19 14.01
N GLY A 84 -32.37 -11.75 15.05
CA GLY A 84 -31.89 -12.97 15.70
C GLY A 84 -30.41 -12.83 16.11
N GLU A 85 -29.58 -13.76 15.69
CA GLU A 85 -28.14 -13.80 15.96
C GLU A 85 -27.29 -12.95 15.00
N CYS A 86 -27.91 -12.36 14.00
CA CYS A 86 -27.20 -11.64 12.94
C CYS A 86 -27.26 -10.13 13.13
N GLY A 87 -26.11 -9.47 13.02
CA GLY A 87 -25.99 -8.02 12.86
C GLY A 87 -26.55 -7.52 11.53
N ALA A 88 -26.58 -6.23 11.32
CA ALA A 88 -27.00 -5.63 10.05
C ALA A 88 -26.00 -5.94 8.91
N TRP A 89 -26.45 -5.83 7.68
CA TRP A 89 -25.58 -5.89 6.51
C TRP A 89 -24.61 -4.72 6.50
N ASP A 90 -23.36 -4.98 6.13
CA ASP A 90 -22.32 -3.95 5.94
C ASP A 90 -22.53 -3.13 4.65
N ASN A 91 -23.37 -3.61 3.72
CA ASN A 91 -23.78 -2.92 2.52
C ASN A 91 -25.30 -3.09 2.33
N GLN A 92 -26.07 -2.08 2.69
CA GLN A 92 -27.54 -2.08 2.54
C GLN A 92 -28.00 -1.95 1.08
N ASN A 93 -27.10 -1.63 0.16
CA ASN A 93 -27.39 -1.62 -1.28
C ASN A 93 -27.24 -3.01 -1.95
N PHE A 94 -26.88 -4.05 -1.19
CA PHE A 94 -26.76 -5.40 -1.72
C PHE A 94 -28.03 -5.84 -2.47
N GLY A 95 -27.84 -6.35 -3.69
CA GLY A 95 -28.95 -6.77 -4.55
C GLY A 95 -29.81 -5.64 -5.15
N THR A 96 -29.43 -4.37 -4.92
CA THR A 96 -30.09 -3.22 -5.54
C THR A 96 -29.32 -2.73 -6.77
N PRO A 97 -29.94 -1.97 -7.69
CA PRO A 97 -29.27 -1.38 -8.84
C PRO A 97 -28.44 -0.14 -8.48
N ALA A 98 -27.99 0.01 -7.23
CA ALA A 98 -27.15 1.10 -6.80
C ALA A 98 -25.70 0.93 -7.30
N VAL A 99 -25.08 2.02 -7.72
CA VAL A 99 -23.66 2.03 -8.09
C VAL A 99 -22.77 2.04 -6.84
N ARG A 100 -21.55 1.50 -6.96
CA ARG A 100 -20.59 1.48 -5.84
C ARG A 100 -20.05 2.88 -5.54
N ALA A 101 -19.75 3.65 -6.59
CA ALA A 101 -19.30 5.03 -6.45
C ALA A 101 -19.70 5.83 -7.69
N ARG A 102 -20.04 7.07 -7.47
CA ARG A 102 -20.11 8.09 -8.52
C ARG A 102 -18.77 8.82 -8.58
N TYR A 103 -18.55 9.53 -9.66
CA TYR A 103 -17.33 10.34 -9.82
C TYR A 103 -17.74 11.80 -10.02
N SER A 104 -17.12 12.69 -9.32
CA SER A 104 -17.31 14.13 -9.55
C SER A 104 -16.73 14.51 -10.93
N SER A 105 -17.34 15.51 -11.56
CA SER A 105 -16.98 15.92 -12.91
C SER A 105 -15.53 16.38 -13.02
N ASP A 106 -15.01 17.02 -11.98
CA ASP A 106 -13.61 17.50 -11.88
C ASP A 106 -12.57 16.39 -11.69
N VAL A 107 -13.03 15.15 -11.44
CA VAL A 107 -12.17 13.96 -11.46
C VAL A 107 -12.14 13.32 -12.84
N VAL A 108 -13.30 13.21 -13.52
CA VAL A 108 -13.44 12.40 -14.74
C VAL A 108 -13.47 13.20 -16.04
N THR A 109 -13.47 14.53 -15.97
CA THR A 109 -13.50 15.39 -17.16
C THR A 109 -12.54 16.57 -17.04
N GLY A 110 -12.16 17.14 -18.19
CA GLY A 110 -11.43 18.39 -18.28
C GLY A 110 -9.92 18.25 -18.44
N PHE A 111 -9.25 19.39 -18.51
CA PHE A 111 -7.82 19.47 -18.76
C PHE A 111 -7.02 19.28 -17.46
N GLY A 112 -6.05 18.34 -17.50
CA GLY A 112 -5.10 18.12 -16.41
C GLY A 112 -5.70 17.57 -15.11
N ASN A 113 -6.93 17.06 -15.13
CA ASN A 113 -7.67 16.60 -13.95
C ASN A 113 -7.37 15.17 -13.53
N ARG A 114 -6.83 14.36 -14.45
CA ARG A 114 -6.45 12.99 -14.14
C ARG A 114 -5.30 12.93 -13.13
N GLY A 115 -5.33 11.94 -12.23
CA GLY A 115 -4.21 11.62 -11.37
C GLY A 115 -2.92 11.46 -12.17
N TYR A 116 -1.81 11.95 -11.68
CA TYR A 116 -0.53 11.93 -12.37
C TYR A 116 0.64 11.70 -11.41
N LEU A 117 1.74 11.27 -11.99
CA LEU A 117 3.05 11.17 -11.39
C LEU A 117 4.00 12.11 -12.13
N TRP A 118 4.74 12.94 -11.40
CA TRP A 118 5.95 13.56 -11.89
C TRP A 118 7.15 12.69 -11.54
N ASP A 119 8.05 12.55 -12.48
CA ASP A 119 9.30 11.80 -12.33
C ASP A 119 10.48 12.67 -12.72
N LEU A 120 11.43 12.83 -11.81
CA LEU A 120 12.71 13.51 -12.00
C LEU A 120 13.82 12.50 -11.79
N ALA A 121 14.70 12.35 -12.78
CA ALA A 121 15.94 11.61 -12.64
C ALA A 121 17.12 12.49 -13.05
N THR A 122 18.17 12.49 -12.22
CA THR A 122 19.45 13.13 -12.52
C THR A 122 20.56 12.14 -12.24
N GLU A 123 21.49 12.00 -13.21
CA GLU A 123 22.57 11.02 -13.11
C GLU A 123 23.89 11.65 -13.52
N VAL A 124 24.95 11.26 -12.86
CA VAL A 124 26.33 11.48 -13.29
C VAL A 124 26.97 10.12 -13.56
N GLN A 125 27.47 9.94 -14.75
CA GLN A 125 28.26 8.77 -15.14
C GLN A 125 29.71 9.20 -15.34
N GLN A 126 30.61 8.47 -14.70
CA GLN A 126 32.05 8.70 -14.80
C GLN A 126 32.78 7.43 -15.21
N GLU A 127 33.57 7.52 -16.30
CA GLU A 127 34.53 6.49 -16.64
C GLU A 127 35.83 6.70 -15.86
N LEU A 128 36.19 5.70 -15.04
CA LEU A 128 37.44 5.66 -14.28
C LEU A 128 38.45 4.77 -15.02
N GLY A 129 39.13 5.37 -15.99
CA GLY A 129 39.97 4.64 -16.94
C GLY A 129 39.15 3.86 -17.98
N SER A 130 39.81 2.97 -18.73
CA SER A 130 39.18 2.24 -19.84
C SER A 130 38.32 1.01 -19.44
N LYS A 131 38.24 0.70 -18.15
CA LYS A 131 37.68 -0.59 -17.68
C LYS A 131 36.62 -0.46 -16.61
N LEU A 132 36.41 0.69 -16.05
CA LEU A 132 35.51 0.93 -14.92
C LEU A 132 34.62 2.14 -15.19
N SER A 133 33.32 1.98 -15.00
CA SER A 133 32.34 3.07 -15.04
C SER A 133 31.55 3.08 -13.73
N VAL A 134 31.36 4.26 -13.17
CA VAL A 134 30.54 4.52 -11.99
C VAL A 134 29.40 5.45 -12.43
N ARG A 135 28.18 5.15 -11.98
CA ARG A 135 27.01 5.99 -12.14
C ARG A 135 26.41 6.28 -10.79
N VAL A 136 26.17 7.54 -10.50
CA VAL A 136 25.44 8.01 -9.33
C VAL A 136 24.19 8.74 -9.82
N GLY A 137 23.03 8.34 -9.34
CA GLY A 137 21.76 8.92 -9.72
C GLY A 137 20.94 9.34 -8.52
N TYR A 138 20.16 10.41 -8.67
CA TYR A 138 19.10 10.83 -7.79
C TYR A 138 17.79 10.81 -8.55
N TYR A 139 16.77 10.22 -7.92
CA TYR A 139 15.45 10.01 -8.50
C TYR A 139 14.42 10.51 -7.51
N ARG A 140 13.53 11.39 -7.99
CA ARG A 140 12.40 11.86 -7.21
C ARG A 140 11.12 11.70 -8.00
N ASN A 141 10.11 11.12 -7.37
CA ASN A 141 8.78 11.12 -7.93
C ASN A 141 7.74 11.58 -6.90
N TRP A 142 6.67 12.21 -7.40
CA TRP A 142 5.56 12.64 -6.56
C TRP A 142 4.26 12.61 -7.33
N ASP A 143 3.21 12.22 -6.63
CA ASP A 143 1.86 12.12 -7.17
C ASP A 143 1.14 13.47 -7.10
N GLY A 144 0.16 13.67 -7.99
CA GLY A 144 -0.76 14.79 -7.96
C GLY A 144 -2.16 14.42 -8.41
N ASN A 145 -3.13 15.29 -8.16
CA ASN A 145 -4.54 15.03 -8.35
C ASN A 145 -5.01 13.72 -7.69
N LEU A 146 -4.55 13.48 -6.48
CA LEU A 146 -4.98 12.34 -5.68
C LEU A 146 -6.47 12.47 -5.37
N THR A 147 -7.14 11.33 -5.32
CA THR A 147 -8.59 11.25 -5.10
C THR A 147 -8.91 10.58 -3.78
N VAL A 148 -10.11 10.83 -3.30
CA VAL A 148 -10.71 10.24 -2.11
C VAL A 148 -12.11 9.77 -2.46
N THR A 149 -12.57 8.70 -1.81
CA THR A 149 -13.97 8.29 -1.85
C THR A 149 -14.66 8.82 -0.60
N ASP A 150 -15.56 9.75 -0.80
CA ASP A 150 -16.42 10.32 0.24
C ASP A 150 -17.78 9.62 0.25
N ASN A 151 -18.32 9.36 1.42
CA ASN A 151 -19.67 8.80 1.60
C ASN A 151 -20.63 9.89 2.09
N LEU A 152 -21.47 10.40 1.20
CA LEU A 152 -22.39 11.49 1.46
C LEU A 152 -23.48 11.19 2.52
N GLU A 153 -23.67 9.92 2.90
CA GLU A 153 -24.59 9.50 3.96
C GLU A 153 -23.98 9.55 5.34
N VAL A 154 -22.66 9.78 5.43
CA VAL A 154 -21.90 9.74 6.68
C VAL A 154 -21.10 11.03 6.84
N ARG A 155 -21.22 11.67 7.99
CA ARG A 155 -20.52 12.93 8.32
C ARG A 155 -19.41 12.66 9.32
N PRO A 156 -18.40 13.51 9.40
CA PRO A 156 -17.38 13.41 10.45
C PRO A 156 -17.95 13.32 11.87
N SER A 157 -19.08 14.01 12.14
CA SER A 157 -19.79 13.96 13.43
C SER A 157 -20.43 12.61 13.75
N ASP A 158 -20.57 11.72 12.78
CA ASP A 158 -21.12 10.38 12.98
C ASP A 158 -20.06 9.40 13.51
N PHE A 159 -18.80 9.83 13.61
CA PHE A 159 -17.70 9.01 14.11
C PHE A 159 -17.35 9.34 15.57
N SER A 160 -17.16 8.31 16.35
CA SER A 160 -16.67 8.41 17.73
C SER A 160 -15.22 7.90 17.79
N PRO A 161 -14.28 8.68 18.35
CA PRO A 161 -12.92 8.21 18.55
C PRO A 161 -12.85 7.20 19.70
N TYR A 162 -11.88 6.28 19.62
CA TYR A 162 -11.60 5.34 20.68
C TYR A 162 -10.13 4.92 20.68
N CYS A 163 -9.72 4.30 21.78
CA CYS A 163 -8.43 3.66 21.96
C CYS A 163 -8.61 2.18 22.29
N VAL A 164 -7.57 1.39 22.05
CA VAL A 164 -7.49 0.01 22.49
C VAL A 164 -6.11 -0.28 23.08
N THR A 165 -6.03 -1.17 24.05
CA THR A 165 -4.75 -1.70 24.54
C THR A 165 -4.37 -2.92 23.70
N ALA A 166 -3.21 -2.88 23.07
CA ALA A 166 -2.67 -4.01 22.33
C ALA A 166 -2.54 -5.25 23.23
N PRO A 167 -2.85 -6.46 22.74
CA PRO A 167 -2.64 -7.67 23.53
C PRO A 167 -1.17 -7.85 23.89
N THR A 168 -0.89 -8.52 24.99
CA THR A 168 0.47 -8.88 25.38
C THR A 168 0.95 -10.05 24.51
N ASP A 169 1.99 -9.82 23.72
CA ASP A 169 2.61 -10.83 22.86
C ASP A 169 4.09 -10.46 22.65
N PRO A 170 5.04 -11.39 22.92
CA PRO A 170 6.47 -11.10 22.80
C PRO A 170 6.94 -10.74 21.39
N ARG A 171 6.14 -11.03 20.36
CA ARG A 171 6.42 -10.65 18.97
C ARG A 171 6.07 -9.19 18.65
N LEU A 172 5.27 -8.55 19.50
CA LEU A 172 4.92 -7.14 19.35
C LEU A 172 6.04 -6.23 19.90
N PRO A 173 6.16 -5.01 19.41
CA PRO A 173 7.06 -4.02 19.98
C PRO A 173 6.86 -3.91 21.51
N ASN A 174 7.95 -3.96 22.27
CA ASN A 174 7.96 -3.92 23.73
C ASN A 174 7.06 -4.99 24.41
N GLY A 175 6.75 -6.08 23.72
CA GLY A 175 5.91 -7.17 24.27
C GLY A 175 4.40 -6.89 24.26
N GLY A 176 3.93 -5.87 23.55
CA GLY A 176 2.52 -5.45 23.54
C GLY A 176 2.13 -4.60 24.76
N GLY A 177 0.85 -4.53 25.07
CA GLY A 177 0.32 -3.77 26.22
C GLY A 177 0.29 -2.26 26.06
N TYR A 178 0.71 -1.72 24.93
CA TYR A 178 0.65 -0.28 24.63
C TYR A 178 -0.73 0.11 24.10
N GLU A 179 -1.07 1.38 24.29
CA GLU A 179 -2.32 1.95 23.84
C GLU A 179 -2.21 2.40 22.37
N ILE A 180 -3.28 2.16 21.60
CA ILE A 180 -3.45 2.61 20.22
C ILE A 180 -4.69 3.48 20.18
N CYS A 181 -4.51 4.77 19.96
CA CYS A 181 -5.56 5.79 19.89
C CYS A 181 -5.72 6.34 18.46
N GLY A 182 -6.69 7.26 18.27
CA GLY A 182 -7.00 7.83 16.97
C GLY A 182 -7.68 6.82 16.04
N LEU A 183 -8.35 5.84 16.61
CA LEU A 183 -9.24 4.91 15.94
C LEU A 183 -10.65 5.48 15.99
N TYR A 184 -11.44 5.22 14.94
CA TYR A 184 -12.79 5.76 14.82
C TYR A 184 -13.78 4.65 14.47
N ASN A 185 -14.98 4.76 15.03
CA ASN A 185 -16.09 3.89 14.67
C ASN A 185 -17.33 4.75 14.42
N GLU A 186 -17.96 4.53 13.27
CA GLU A 186 -19.17 5.24 12.87
C GLU A 186 -20.36 4.88 13.79
N SER A 187 -21.35 5.75 13.85
CA SER A 187 -22.58 5.47 14.58
C SER A 187 -23.39 4.37 13.92
N ARG A 188 -24.12 3.58 14.70
CA ARG A 188 -24.98 2.52 14.19
C ARG A 188 -26.09 3.05 13.28
N ALA A 189 -26.49 4.31 13.45
CA ALA A 189 -27.52 4.93 12.64
C ALA A 189 -27.15 5.08 11.16
N VAL A 190 -25.85 5.17 10.86
CA VAL A 190 -25.33 5.31 9.49
C VAL A 190 -24.61 4.07 8.99
N PHE A 191 -24.41 3.07 9.84
CA PHE A 191 -23.72 1.82 9.49
C PHE A 191 -24.38 1.13 8.30
N GLY A 192 -23.57 0.79 7.31
CA GLY A 192 -24.01 0.14 6.07
C GLY A 192 -24.68 1.07 5.06
N ARG A 193 -24.89 2.36 5.38
CA ARG A 193 -25.37 3.33 4.39
C ARG A 193 -24.22 3.72 3.46
N SER A 194 -24.50 3.74 2.18
CA SER A 194 -23.49 4.05 1.17
C SER A 194 -24.07 4.87 0.03
N ASN A 195 -23.52 6.06 -0.14
CA ASN A 195 -23.78 6.94 -1.27
C ASN A 195 -22.47 7.65 -1.63
N THR A 196 -21.55 6.88 -2.19
CA THR A 196 -20.17 7.31 -2.35
C THR A 196 -19.95 8.12 -3.62
N VAL A 197 -19.07 9.09 -3.52
CA VAL A 197 -18.57 9.89 -4.64
C VAL A 197 -17.03 9.95 -4.58
N VAL A 198 -16.38 9.75 -5.71
CA VAL A 198 -14.93 9.94 -5.84
C VAL A 198 -14.68 11.39 -6.19
N GLU A 199 -13.91 12.06 -5.35
CA GLU A 199 -13.59 13.48 -5.46
C GLU A 199 -12.08 13.72 -5.37
N LYS A 200 -11.63 14.94 -5.69
CA LYS A 200 -10.24 15.32 -5.44
C LYS A 200 -9.98 15.46 -3.95
N ALA A 201 -8.93 14.83 -3.44
CA ALA A 201 -8.54 14.92 -2.04
C ALA A 201 -8.30 16.37 -1.58
N SER A 202 -7.81 17.22 -2.49
CA SER A 202 -7.56 18.65 -2.22
C SER A 202 -8.80 19.46 -1.81
N LYS A 203 -10.02 18.93 -1.97
CA LYS A 203 -11.24 19.54 -1.43
C LYS A 203 -11.34 19.43 0.09
N PHE A 204 -10.71 18.44 0.68
CA PHE A 204 -10.80 18.12 2.10
C PHE A 204 -9.51 18.40 2.84
N GLY A 205 -8.39 18.45 2.15
CA GLY A 205 -7.08 18.74 2.71
C GLY A 205 -5.95 18.27 1.82
N GLU A 206 -4.73 18.41 2.31
CA GLU A 206 -3.55 17.98 1.58
C GLU A 206 -3.34 16.48 1.67
N GLN A 207 -3.07 15.88 0.53
CA GLN A 207 -2.60 14.51 0.43
C GLN A 207 -1.33 14.49 -0.40
N GLU A 208 -0.29 13.86 0.14
CA GLU A 208 1.03 13.83 -0.49
C GLU A 208 1.54 12.38 -0.59
N ARG A 209 2.21 12.08 -1.69
CA ARG A 209 3.04 10.89 -1.83
C ARG A 209 4.29 11.27 -2.60
N VAL A 210 5.43 11.14 -1.95
CA VAL A 210 6.75 11.51 -2.50
C VAL A 210 7.75 10.39 -2.21
N SER A 211 8.57 10.08 -3.21
CA SER A 211 9.68 9.14 -3.08
C SER A 211 10.97 9.79 -3.56
N ASP A 212 12.03 9.64 -2.77
CA ASP A 212 13.37 10.10 -3.06
C ASP A 212 14.33 8.91 -2.99
N PHE A 213 15.08 8.67 -4.08
CA PHE A 213 16.02 7.55 -4.18
C PHE A 213 17.40 8.02 -4.67
N ILE A 214 18.43 7.37 -4.17
CA ILE A 214 19.79 7.48 -4.65
C ILE A 214 20.24 6.09 -5.10
N ALA A 215 20.80 6.01 -6.30
CA ALA A 215 21.40 4.79 -6.83
C ALA A 215 22.87 5.01 -7.15
N ILE A 216 23.73 4.07 -6.78
CA ILE A 216 25.14 4.03 -7.15
C ILE A 216 25.36 2.71 -7.88
N ASN A 217 25.78 2.78 -9.14
CA ASN A 217 26.05 1.61 -9.96
C ASN A 217 27.49 1.60 -10.43
N LEU A 218 28.10 0.44 -10.40
CA LEU A 218 29.47 0.19 -10.83
C LEU A 218 29.45 -0.91 -11.91
N THR A 219 30.17 -0.69 -12.99
CA THR A 219 30.33 -1.69 -14.03
C THR A 219 31.78 -1.71 -14.48
N SER A 220 32.39 -2.89 -14.54
CA SER A 220 33.75 -3.07 -15.03
C SER A 220 33.88 -4.24 -15.98
N ARG A 221 34.78 -4.07 -16.96
CA ARG A 221 35.17 -5.12 -17.91
C ARG A 221 36.69 -5.08 -18.10
N PHE A 222 37.35 -6.17 -17.78
CA PHE A 222 38.78 -6.30 -17.94
C PHE A 222 39.13 -7.07 -19.20
N GLY A 223 40.29 -6.79 -19.78
CA GLY A 223 40.70 -7.36 -21.08
C GLY A 223 40.87 -8.89 -21.09
N ASN A 224 40.99 -9.52 -19.92
CA ASN A 224 41.02 -10.97 -19.74
C ASN A 224 39.63 -11.62 -19.61
N GLY A 225 38.54 -10.89 -19.88
CA GLY A 225 37.18 -11.39 -19.83
C GLY A 225 36.54 -11.37 -18.43
N ILE A 226 37.20 -10.85 -17.43
CA ILE A 226 36.62 -10.65 -16.09
C ILE A 226 35.58 -9.53 -16.19
N GLN A 227 34.41 -9.78 -15.63
CA GLN A 227 33.33 -8.80 -15.52
C GLN A 227 32.92 -8.68 -14.06
N LEU A 228 32.81 -7.46 -13.56
CA LEU A 228 32.29 -7.15 -12.23
C LEU A 228 31.31 -5.98 -12.34
N GLY A 229 30.23 -6.08 -11.63
CA GLY A 229 29.27 -4.99 -11.59
C GLY A 229 28.36 -5.10 -10.38
N GLY A 230 27.56 -4.09 -10.20
CA GLY A 230 26.56 -4.06 -9.14
C GLY A 230 26.18 -2.65 -8.75
N GLY A 231 25.40 -2.56 -7.70
CA GLY A 231 24.94 -1.27 -7.22
C GLY A 231 24.35 -1.31 -5.82
N LEU A 232 24.15 -0.12 -5.33
CA LEU A 232 23.42 0.21 -4.12
C LEU A 232 22.28 1.13 -4.52
N ASP A 233 21.07 0.73 -4.17
CA ASP A 233 19.87 1.58 -4.24
C ASP A 233 19.39 1.85 -2.81
N THR A 234 19.12 3.10 -2.49
CA THR A 234 18.58 3.50 -1.19
C THR A 234 17.62 4.67 -1.35
N GLY A 235 16.59 4.72 -0.55
CA GLY A 235 15.58 5.77 -0.69
C GLY A 235 14.64 5.86 0.49
N ARG A 236 13.73 6.82 0.37
CA ARG A 236 12.67 7.09 1.33
C ARG A 236 11.37 7.37 0.58
N THR A 237 10.27 6.85 1.08
CA THR A 237 8.94 7.19 0.57
C THR A 237 8.10 7.74 1.72
N VAL A 238 7.47 8.88 1.50
CA VAL A 238 6.53 9.50 2.43
C VAL A 238 5.15 9.51 1.79
N SER A 239 4.15 9.02 2.51
CA SER A 239 2.74 9.15 2.18
C SER A 239 2.06 9.85 3.34
N ASP A 240 1.46 11.01 3.09
CA ASP A 240 0.73 11.81 4.07
C ASP A 240 -0.70 12.03 3.57
N ARG A 241 -1.65 11.70 4.44
CA ARG A 241 -3.08 11.87 4.22
C ARG A 241 -3.77 12.29 5.53
N CYS A 242 -3.07 13.03 6.38
CA CYS A 242 -3.55 13.28 7.75
C CYS A 242 -4.80 14.15 7.81
N TYR A 243 -5.27 14.71 6.72
CA TYR A 243 -6.60 15.32 6.64
C TYR A 243 -7.75 14.34 6.99
N VAL A 244 -7.51 13.02 6.91
CA VAL A 244 -8.51 12.00 7.31
C VAL A 244 -8.77 11.96 8.82
N VAL A 245 -7.95 12.61 9.64
CA VAL A 245 -8.23 12.77 11.08
C VAL A 245 -9.50 13.60 11.28
N ASP A 246 -9.70 14.61 10.45
CA ASP A 246 -10.90 15.47 10.46
C ASP A 246 -12.05 14.88 9.61
N ASN A 247 -11.74 13.87 8.78
CA ASN A 247 -12.67 13.23 7.87
C ASN A 247 -12.51 11.69 7.93
N PRO A 248 -12.80 11.05 9.07
CA PRO A 248 -12.49 9.63 9.31
C PRO A 248 -13.25 8.65 8.42
N GLY A 249 -14.30 9.08 7.73
CA GLY A 249 -15.06 8.29 6.77
C GLY A 249 -14.42 8.22 5.37
N HIS A 250 -13.38 9.00 5.10
CA HIS A 250 -12.79 9.04 3.77
C HIS A 250 -11.91 7.82 3.48
N LEU A 251 -12.20 7.16 2.37
CA LEU A 251 -11.40 6.08 1.83
C LEU A 251 -10.38 6.66 0.85
N THR A 252 -9.11 6.52 1.15
CA THR A 252 -8.02 6.94 0.26
C THR A 252 -7.49 5.76 -0.53
N PHE A 253 -6.80 6.04 -1.64
CA PHE A 253 -6.21 5.01 -2.50
C PHE A 253 -5.11 4.18 -1.80
N ASP A 254 -4.56 4.68 -0.72
CA ASP A 254 -3.52 3.97 0.04
C ASP A 254 -4.16 3.11 1.15
N TYR A 255 -4.44 1.87 0.80
CA TYR A 255 -5.23 0.89 1.55
C TYR A 255 -4.69 0.45 2.92
N THR A 256 -3.72 1.12 3.47
CA THR A 256 -3.04 0.58 4.64
C THR A 256 -3.87 0.56 5.91
N THR A 257 -5.04 1.12 5.95
CA THR A 257 -6.11 0.95 6.95
C THR A 257 -7.04 2.17 6.97
N PRO A 258 -8.19 2.10 6.29
CA PRO A 258 -9.16 3.21 6.27
C PRO A 258 -9.76 3.52 7.65
N THR A 259 -9.68 2.59 8.61
CA THR A 259 -10.29 2.72 9.94
C THR A 259 -9.32 3.19 11.03
N ALA A 260 -8.07 3.47 10.70
CA ALA A 260 -7.08 3.94 11.66
C ALA A 260 -6.36 5.21 11.18
N PRO A 261 -7.00 6.39 11.27
CA PRO A 261 -6.35 7.67 10.96
C PRO A 261 -5.06 7.93 11.74
N THR A 262 -4.88 7.23 12.85
CA THR A 262 -3.65 7.28 13.65
C THR A 262 -2.38 7.01 12.85
N TYR A 263 -2.48 6.27 11.75
CA TYR A 263 -1.36 5.99 10.85
C TYR A 263 -1.50 6.74 9.51
N CYS A 264 -2.04 7.95 9.55
CA CYS A 264 -2.28 8.75 8.36
C CYS A 264 -1.00 9.17 7.63
N ARG A 265 0.12 9.31 8.35
CA ARG A 265 1.43 9.58 7.76
C ARG A 265 2.32 8.35 7.90
N ILE A 266 2.73 7.81 6.75
CA ILE A 266 3.62 6.66 6.64
C ILE A 266 4.93 7.13 6.02
N ASP A 267 6.02 6.84 6.72
CA ASP A 267 7.38 7.14 6.31
C ASP A 267 8.15 5.82 6.18
N THR A 268 8.42 5.41 4.94
CA THR A 268 9.24 4.23 4.69
C THR A 268 10.71 4.64 4.72
N PRO A 269 11.49 4.20 5.74
CA PRO A 269 12.84 4.69 5.97
C PRO A 269 13.84 4.14 4.94
N PHE A 270 14.98 4.81 4.81
CA PHE A 270 16.09 4.38 3.95
C PHE A 270 16.52 2.93 4.22
N SER A 271 16.61 2.51 5.47
CA SER A 271 17.00 1.14 5.85
C SER A 271 16.10 0.07 5.25
N ALA A 272 14.80 0.36 5.12
CA ALA A 272 13.82 -0.53 4.52
C ALA A 272 13.89 -0.58 2.99
N GLN A 273 14.44 0.45 2.36
CA GLN A 273 14.51 0.57 0.90
C GLN A 273 15.95 0.42 0.36
N THR A 274 16.92 0.17 1.23
CA THR A 274 18.30 -0.07 0.81
C THR A 274 18.48 -1.49 0.27
N GLN A 275 18.99 -1.60 -0.95
CA GLN A 275 19.32 -2.84 -1.62
C GLN A 275 20.74 -2.78 -2.15
N ILE A 276 21.48 -3.89 -1.99
CA ILE A 276 22.82 -4.07 -2.56
C ILE A 276 22.76 -5.29 -3.48
N LYS A 277 23.21 -5.15 -4.71
CA LYS A 277 23.35 -6.23 -5.67
C LYS A 277 24.70 -6.17 -6.32
N LEU A 278 25.46 -7.26 -6.23
CA LEU A 278 26.78 -7.39 -6.86
C LEU A 278 26.77 -8.63 -7.74
N PHE A 279 27.43 -8.56 -8.87
CA PHE A 279 27.61 -9.71 -9.73
C PHE A 279 29.00 -9.71 -10.33
N GLY A 280 29.49 -10.90 -10.64
CA GLY A 280 30.78 -11.07 -11.28
C GLY A 280 30.88 -12.34 -12.07
N ALA A 281 31.76 -12.32 -13.06
CA ALA A 281 32.16 -13.49 -13.83
C ALA A 281 33.69 -13.48 -13.98
N TYR A 282 34.30 -14.62 -13.72
CA TYR A 282 35.74 -14.81 -13.78
C TYR A 282 36.06 -16.03 -14.67
N PRO A 283 36.73 -15.83 -15.83
CA PRO A 283 37.17 -16.91 -16.66
C PRO A 283 38.38 -17.60 -16.05
N LEU A 284 38.31 -18.92 -16.00
CA LEU A 284 39.36 -19.82 -15.50
C LEU A 284 40.06 -20.51 -16.68
N PRO A 285 41.26 -21.10 -16.47
CA PRO A 285 41.91 -21.94 -17.45
C PRO A 285 41.00 -23.11 -17.94
N TYR A 286 41.30 -23.66 -19.08
CA TYR A 286 40.60 -24.78 -19.68
C TYR A 286 39.12 -24.52 -20.04
N ALA A 287 38.80 -23.27 -20.41
CA ALA A 287 37.47 -22.82 -20.78
C ALA A 287 36.41 -22.96 -19.67
N PHE A 288 36.83 -22.95 -18.42
CA PHE A 288 35.91 -22.81 -17.29
C PHE A 288 35.60 -21.35 -17.03
N MET A 289 34.41 -21.12 -16.46
CA MET A 289 33.99 -19.83 -15.97
C MET A 289 33.27 -20.01 -14.63
N VAL A 290 33.61 -19.18 -13.68
CA VAL A 290 32.86 -19.03 -12.41
C VAL A 290 32.14 -17.69 -12.44
N SER A 291 30.88 -17.67 -12.11
CA SER A 291 30.11 -16.44 -11.94
C SER A 291 29.30 -16.50 -10.65
N GLY A 292 29.02 -15.32 -10.09
CA GLY A 292 28.22 -15.22 -8.87
C GLY A 292 27.41 -13.94 -8.84
N VAL A 293 26.32 -14.00 -8.09
CA VAL A 293 25.44 -12.85 -7.77
C VAL A 293 25.23 -12.84 -6.27
N LEU A 294 25.60 -11.70 -5.64
CA LEU A 294 25.30 -11.42 -4.25
C LEU A 294 24.15 -10.41 -4.22
N GLN A 295 23.13 -10.71 -3.44
CA GLN A 295 22.04 -9.80 -3.15
C GLN A 295 21.90 -9.63 -1.63
N ASN A 296 21.77 -8.38 -1.19
CA ASN A 296 21.41 -8.04 0.17
C ASN A 296 20.22 -7.10 0.11
N LEU A 297 19.05 -7.61 0.46
CA LEU A 297 17.75 -6.94 0.36
C LEU A 297 17.22 -6.71 1.78
N SER A 298 16.47 -5.63 1.97
CA SER A 298 15.71 -5.46 3.21
C SER A 298 14.73 -6.62 3.41
N GLY A 299 14.51 -6.99 4.65
CA GLY A 299 13.45 -7.93 5.00
C GLY A 299 12.06 -7.37 4.67
N PRO A 300 11.06 -8.23 4.50
CA PRO A 300 9.68 -7.80 4.34
C PRO A 300 9.18 -7.07 5.58
N GLN A 301 8.24 -6.16 5.38
CA GLN A 301 7.57 -5.47 6.48
C GLN A 301 6.77 -6.47 7.34
N ILE A 302 6.96 -6.40 8.64
CA ILE A 302 6.13 -7.12 9.61
C ILE A 302 4.84 -6.32 9.83
N ARG A 303 3.73 -7.00 9.65
CA ARG A 303 2.38 -6.48 9.94
C ARG A 303 1.76 -7.34 11.03
N ALA A 304 1.18 -6.68 12.01
CA ALA A 304 0.37 -7.34 13.03
C ALA A 304 -1.01 -6.69 13.04
N VAL A 305 -2.04 -7.48 12.81
CA VAL A 305 -3.44 -7.07 12.83
C VAL A 305 -4.17 -7.92 13.87
N TRP A 306 -4.91 -7.28 14.73
CA TRP A 306 -5.71 -7.92 15.75
C TRP A 306 -7.18 -7.75 15.42
N ALA A 307 -7.91 -8.85 15.31
CA ALA A 307 -9.36 -8.84 15.31
C ALA A 307 -9.85 -8.56 16.73
N ALA A 308 -9.85 -7.28 17.11
CA ALA A 308 -10.22 -6.84 18.45
C ALA A 308 -11.70 -7.07 18.68
N PRO A 309 -12.09 -7.83 19.72
CA PRO A 309 -13.49 -8.06 20.06
C PRO A 309 -14.15 -6.78 20.57
N ASN A 310 -15.45 -6.67 20.37
CA ASN A 310 -16.23 -5.54 20.89
C ASN A 310 -15.96 -5.26 22.38
N SER A 311 -15.77 -6.29 23.19
CA SER A 311 -15.46 -6.15 24.63
C SER A 311 -14.17 -5.39 24.91
N ALA A 312 -13.21 -5.40 24.00
CA ALA A 312 -11.96 -4.63 24.13
C ALA A 312 -12.11 -3.17 23.65
N ILE A 313 -13.08 -2.90 22.79
CA ILE A 313 -13.31 -1.59 22.16
C ILE A 313 -14.37 -0.77 22.91
N ALA A 314 -15.48 -1.39 23.28
CA ALA A 314 -16.65 -0.75 23.85
C ALA A 314 -16.36 0.11 25.10
N PRO A 315 -15.44 -0.26 26.04
CA PRO A 315 -15.14 0.57 27.20
C PRO A 315 -14.59 1.95 26.84
N SER A 316 -13.75 2.05 25.81
CA SER A 316 -13.19 3.32 25.35
C SER A 316 -14.17 4.05 24.42
N LEU A 317 -14.90 3.32 23.58
CA LEU A 317 -15.86 3.88 22.62
C LEU A 317 -17.13 4.42 23.33
N GLY A 318 -17.45 3.92 24.54
CA GLY A 318 -18.65 4.27 25.29
C GLY A 318 -19.94 3.58 24.81
N ARG A 319 -19.84 2.72 23.81
CA ARG A 319 -20.94 1.92 23.23
C ARG A 319 -20.38 0.69 22.52
N ASN A 320 -21.25 -0.20 22.12
CA ASN A 320 -20.86 -1.27 21.20
C ASN A 320 -20.46 -0.74 19.81
N LEU A 321 -19.71 -1.55 19.04
CA LEU A 321 -19.41 -1.28 17.65
C LEU A 321 -20.70 -1.09 16.83
N SER A 322 -20.62 -0.29 15.77
CA SER A 322 -21.74 -0.04 14.86
C SER A 322 -22.33 -1.31 14.22
N ALA A 323 -21.47 -2.32 14.00
CA ALA A 323 -21.87 -3.63 13.48
C ALA A 323 -22.65 -4.49 14.50
N CYS A 324 -22.76 -4.07 15.76
CA CYS A 324 -23.49 -4.78 16.79
C CYS A 324 -25.00 -4.61 16.67
N PRO A 325 -25.81 -5.55 17.19
CA PRO A 325 -27.27 -5.45 17.21
C PRO A 325 -27.81 -4.26 18.01
N SER A 326 -27.08 -3.84 19.06
CA SER A 326 -27.47 -2.74 19.95
C SER A 326 -26.25 -2.03 20.50
N ASP A 327 -26.44 -0.81 21.01
CA ASP A 327 -25.34 -0.02 21.61
C ASP A 327 -24.85 -0.58 22.95
N THR A 328 -25.58 -1.50 23.55
CA THR A 328 -25.24 -2.17 24.82
C THR A 328 -25.57 -3.66 24.73
N GLY A 329 -25.03 -4.45 25.67
CA GLY A 329 -25.28 -5.87 25.75
C GLY A 329 -24.32 -6.74 24.96
N PRO A 330 -24.57 -8.05 24.85
CA PRO A 330 -23.66 -8.98 24.17
C PRO A 330 -23.48 -8.66 22.69
N CYS A 331 -22.24 -8.70 22.22
CA CYS A 331 -21.90 -8.51 20.81
C CYS A 331 -20.62 -9.27 20.45
N ALA A 332 -20.70 -10.10 19.43
CA ALA A 332 -19.56 -10.86 18.90
C ALA A 332 -18.78 -10.15 17.79
N ALA A 333 -19.16 -8.91 17.45
CA ALA A 333 -18.46 -8.16 16.40
C ALA A 333 -17.01 -7.91 16.78
N THR A 334 -16.16 -7.94 15.77
CA THR A 334 -14.74 -7.61 15.87
C THR A 334 -14.38 -6.52 14.87
N LEU A 335 -13.31 -5.79 15.17
CA LEU A 335 -12.73 -4.83 14.23
C LEU A 335 -11.22 -5.07 14.11
N ASN A 336 -10.72 -5.08 12.88
CA ASN A 336 -9.30 -5.27 12.62
C ASN A 336 -8.52 -4.02 13.01
N ILE A 337 -7.66 -4.14 14.01
CA ILE A 337 -6.82 -3.08 14.53
C ILE A 337 -5.36 -3.36 14.13
N PRO A 338 -4.70 -2.46 13.40
CA PRO A 338 -3.28 -2.58 13.13
C PRO A 338 -2.48 -2.30 14.41
N LEU A 339 -1.80 -3.31 14.92
CA LEU A 339 -1.02 -3.20 16.16
C LEU A 339 0.34 -2.54 15.93
N VAL A 340 0.92 -2.68 14.76
CA VAL A 340 2.22 -2.13 14.42
C VAL A 340 2.05 -1.02 13.40
N ARG A 341 2.70 0.11 13.67
CA ARG A 341 2.72 1.21 12.69
C ARG A 341 3.30 0.73 11.36
N PRO A 342 2.66 1.01 10.22
CA PRO A 342 3.18 0.62 8.92
C PRO A 342 4.60 1.13 8.68
N GLN A 343 5.44 0.33 8.02
CA GLN A 343 6.81 0.65 7.64
C GLN A 343 7.78 0.97 8.81
N THR A 344 7.54 0.40 10.00
CA THR A 344 8.42 0.61 11.15
C THR A 344 9.15 -0.64 11.61
N VAL A 345 8.60 -1.83 11.38
CA VAL A 345 9.19 -3.10 11.78
C VAL A 345 9.37 -3.98 10.54
N PHE A 346 10.55 -4.55 10.41
CA PHE A 346 10.93 -5.39 9.27
C PHE A 346 11.60 -6.66 9.78
N GLU A 347 11.49 -7.72 9.02
CA GLU A 347 12.30 -8.91 9.22
C GLU A 347 13.78 -8.62 8.95
N ASP A 348 14.65 -9.55 9.33
CA ASP A 348 16.06 -9.47 9.06
C ASP A 348 16.35 -9.36 7.55
N ARG A 349 17.42 -8.65 7.23
CA ARG A 349 17.87 -8.50 5.85
C ARG A 349 18.21 -9.87 5.26
N ARG A 350 17.74 -10.12 4.06
CA ARG A 350 18.03 -11.36 3.32
C ARG A 350 19.28 -11.17 2.49
N THR A 351 20.34 -11.91 2.85
CA THR A 351 21.57 -12.01 2.05
C THR A 351 21.58 -13.34 1.32
N GLN A 352 21.72 -13.29 0.00
CA GLN A 352 21.76 -14.46 -0.87
C GLN A 352 22.98 -14.37 -1.78
N LEU A 353 23.72 -15.47 -1.89
CA LEU A 353 24.82 -15.65 -2.83
C LEU A 353 24.52 -16.84 -3.74
N ASP A 354 24.39 -16.56 -5.02
CA ASP A 354 24.27 -17.58 -6.06
C ASP A 354 25.61 -17.71 -6.79
N VAL A 355 26.11 -18.95 -6.93
CA VAL A 355 27.37 -19.25 -7.62
C VAL A 355 27.11 -20.27 -8.73
N ARG A 356 27.68 -20.00 -9.90
CA ARG A 356 27.60 -20.87 -11.07
C ARG A 356 28.99 -21.16 -11.61
N GLY A 357 29.32 -22.46 -11.77
CA GLY A 357 30.42 -22.93 -12.57
C GLY A 357 29.95 -23.40 -13.95
N SER A 358 30.68 -23.03 -15.00
CA SER A 358 30.37 -23.48 -16.36
C SER A 358 31.65 -23.78 -17.12
N ARG A 359 31.59 -24.70 -18.12
CA ARG A 359 32.69 -25.01 -19.02
C ARG A 359 32.18 -25.03 -20.45
N ARG A 360 32.91 -24.40 -21.37
CA ARG A 360 32.59 -24.41 -22.78
C ARG A 360 33.35 -25.57 -23.44
N PHE A 361 32.62 -26.42 -24.16
CA PHE A 361 33.17 -27.50 -24.97
C PHE A 361 33.04 -27.16 -26.45
N LYS A 362 34.07 -27.45 -27.23
CA LYS A 362 33.99 -27.39 -28.70
C LYS A 362 33.59 -28.75 -29.21
N LEU A 363 32.45 -28.85 -29.90
CA LEU A 363 31.97 -30.05 -30.57
C LEU A 363 32.11 -29.84 -32.09
N GLY A 364 33.20 -30.38 -32.66
CA GLY A 364 33.52 -30.14 -34.06
C GLY A 364 33.86 -28.67 -34.34
N SER A 365 33.27 -28.10 -35.40
CA SER A 365 33.46 -26.68 -35.76
C SER A 365 32.50 -25.71 -35.04
N ARG A 366 31.64 -26.17 -34.18
CA ARG A 366 30.67 -25.35 -33.43
C ARG A 366 30.97 -25.29 -31.93
N ASP A 367 30.90 -24.11 -31.36
CA ASP A 367 30.91 -23.93 -29.91
C ASP A 367 29.51 -24.29 -29.34
N SER A 368 29.43 -25.06 -28.29
CA SER A 368 28.22 -25.44 -27.56
C SER A 368 28.31 -24.99 -26.09
#